data_24a48f7fc162981d23614872b2e86a83
#
_entry.id   24a48f7fc162981d23614872b2e86a83
#
_cell.length_a   1.000
_cell.length_b   1.000
_cell.length_c   1.000
_cell.angle_alpha   90.00
_cell.angle_beta   90.00
_cell.angle_gamma   90.00
#
_symmetry.space_group_name_H-M   'P 1'
#
loop_
_entity.id
_entity.type
_entity.pdbx_description
1 polymer ?
#
loop_
_entity_poly.entity_id
_entity_poly.type
_entity_poly.pdbx_seq_one_letter_code
_entity_poly.pdbx_strand_id
1 'polypeptide(L)'
;MNRILTALAAGLALVVLLAGTQQPALAGDNHGDFMIKGVVTGVLPDTDATVKLNGSRIPGAREVSDEVIPAMTLTYFFTDNIAVELFCCFAKHDLDATGSISALGTIGDTWIFPPALTAQYHFNPDGTFKPYVGVGLQYIAFFDEDSKLGPGTSLGIDDGLGFTLQAGLDIAVGNGWYVNADVKKTWLNTDARWGGTGITADVDLDPLIVSAGFGYRFNLGDLLGGHGATSAYEELK
;
A
#
# COMPACT_ATOMS: atom_id res chain seq x y z
N MET A 1 2.61 -1.09 -18.65
CA MET A 1 3.66 -1.89 -17.98
C MET A 1 5.05 -1.28 -18.07
N ASN A 2 5.60 -0.98 -19.26
CA ASN A 2 6.99 -0.47 -19.38
C ASN A 2 7.24 0.91 -18.73
N ARG A 3 6.27 1.83 -18.70
CA ARG A 3 6.47 3.20 -18.17
C ARG A 3 6.48 3.24 -16.63
N ILE A 4 5.66 2.41 -15.98
CA ILE A 4 5.61 2.32 -14.51
C ILE A 4 6.86 1.64 -13.97
N LEU A 5 7.28 0.53 -14.59
CA LEU A 5 8.55 -0.15 -14.27
C LEU A 5 9.76 0.78 -14.45
N THR A 6 9.75 1.62 -15.48
CA THR A 6 10.82 2.60 -15.72
C THR A 6 10.81 3.72 -14.67
N ALA A 7 9.63 4.21 -14.26
CA ALA A 7 9.50 5.23 -13.21
C ALA A 7 9.91 4.69 -11.83
N LEU A 8 9.50 3.47 -11.49
CA LEU A 8 9.91 2.79 -10.25
C LEU A 8 11.40 2.45 -10.25
N ALA A 9 11.95 2.00 -11.37
CA ALA A 9 13.40 1.74 -11.51
C ALA A 9 14.22 3.04 -11.44
N ALA A 10 13.73 4.14 -12.00
CA ALA A 10 14.38 5.46 -11.91
C ALA A 10 14.32 6.02 -10.48
N GLY A 11 13.21 5.83 -9.76
CA GLY A 11 13.08 6.16 -8.33
C GLY A 11 14.04 5.35 -7.47
N LEU A 12 14.14 4.06 -7.70
CA LEU A 12 15.06 3.16 -7.00
C LEU A 12 16.54 3.51 -7.30
N ALA A 13 16.88 3.86 -8.56
CA ALA A 13 18.21 4.28 -8.96
C ALA A 13 18.62 5.64 -8.34
N LEU A 14 17.67 6.58 -8.18
CA LEU A 14 17.92 7.86 -7.51
C LEU A 14 18.20 7.68 -6.02
N VAL A 15 17.51 6.74 -5.37
CA VAL A 15 17.74 6.36 -3.96
C VAL A 15 19.14 5.79 -3.76
N VAL A 16 19.60 4.94 -4.69
CA VAL A 16 20.95 4.34 -4.64
C VAL A 16 22.07 5.40 -4.89
N LEU A 17 21.80 6.39 -5.75
CA LEU A 17 22.76 7.47 -6.03
C LEU A 17 22.91 8.47 -4.87
N LEU A 18 21.86 8.72 -4.10
CA LEU A 18 21.89 9.56 -2.91
C LEU A 18 22.60 8.89 -1.71
N ALA A 19 22.64 7.57 -1.67
CA ALA A 19 23.37 6.80 -0.65
C ALA A 19 24.90 6.83 -0.84
N GLY A 20 25.40 7.36 -1.96
CA GLY A 20 26.82 7.35 -2.35
C GLY A 20 27.72 8.41 -1.73
N THR A 21 27.20 9.39 -0.95
CA THR A 21 28.03 10.41 -0.26
C THR A 21 28.01 10.14 1.25
N GLN A 22 28.76 9.14 1.67
CA GLN A 22 28.86 8.67 3.05
C GLN A 22 29.57 9.66 3.95
N GLN A 23 28.83 10.38 4.79
CA GLN A 23 29.25 10.50 6.18
C GLN A 23 28.83 9.20 6.90
N PRO A 24 29.63 8.69 7.89
CA PRO A 24 29.22 7.52 8.63
C PRO A 24 27.87 7.83 9.29
N ALA A 25 26.78 7.25 8.74
CA ALA A 25 25.51 7.24 9.42
C ALA A 25 25.77 6.54 10.75
N LEU A 26 25.48 7.22 11.87
CA LEU A 26 25.55 6.60 13.18
C LEU A 26 24.61 5.39 13.14
N ALA A 27 25.21 4.19 13.08
CA ALA A 27 24.47 2.94 13.05
C ALA A 27 23.63 2.87 14.31
N GLY A 28 22.36 2.52 14.19
CA GLY A 28 21.54 2.09 15.30
C GLY A 28 20.74 3.15 16.03
N ASP A 29 20.43 4.30 15.42
CA ASP A 29 19.53 5.28 16.04
C ASP A 29 18.06 4.79 15.94
N ASN A 30 17.63 3.96 16.91
CA ASN A 30 16.23 3.59 17.12
C ASN A 30 15.51 4.73 17.84
N HIS A 31 15.26 5.83 17.13
CA HIS A 31 14.61 7.02 17.67
C HIS A 31 13.10 6.87 17.74
N GLY A 32 12.59 6.04 18.67
CA GLY A 32 11.18 6.03 19.01
C GLY A 32 10.41 4.79 18.59
N ASP A 33 9.16 4.77 19.05
CA ASP A 33 8.26 3.62 18.89
C ASP A 33 7.37 3.72 17.65
N PHE A 34 7.27 4.91 17.04
CA PHE A 34 6.46 5.17 15.86
C PHE A 34 7.31 5.55 14.67
N MET A 35 6.91 5.09 13.48
CA MET A 35 7.45 5.57 12.21
C MET A 35 6.29 5.90 11.28
N ILE A 36 6.28 7.13 10.75
CA ILE A 36 5.39 7.53 9.66
C ILE A 36 6.20 7.53 8.36
N LYS A 37 5.63 6.95 7.29
CA LYS A 37 6.27 6.97 5.97
C LYS A 37 5.32 7.61 4.97
N GLY A 38 5.85 8.50 4.13
CA GLY A 38 5.19 8.99 2.91
C GLY A 38 5.82 8.29 1.71
N VAL A 39 5.02 7.62 0.91
CA VAL A 39 5.50 6.79 -0.19
C VAL A 39 4.75 7.07 -1.49
N VAL A 40 5.44 6.87 -2.60
CA VAL A 40 4.80 6.72 -3.91
C VAL A 40 4.66 5.23 -4.17
N THR A 41 3.44 4.82 -4.52
CA THR A 41 3.05 3.42 -4.60
C THR A 41 2.53 3.10 -5.99
N GLY A 42 3.10 2.10 -6.63
CA GLY A 42 2.54 1.46 -7.82
C GLY A 42 1.68 0.28 -7.41
N VAL A 43 0.44 0.26 -7.83
CA VAL A 43 -0.50 -0.85 -7.66
C VAL A 43 -0.61 -1.56 -9.01
N LEU A 44 -0.24 -2.81 -9.05
CA LEU A 44 -0.20 -3.67 -10.24
C LEU A 44 -1.18 -4.84 -9.99
N PRO A 45 -2.47 -4.69 -10.36
CA PRO A 45 -3.43 -5.77 -10.17
C PRO A 45 -3.10 -6.95 -11.09
N ASP A 46 -3.13 -8.16 -10.54
CA ASP A 46 -3.11 -9.40 -11.32
C ASP A 46 -4.55 -9.93 -11.32
N THR A 47 -5.34 -9.41 -12.27
CA THR A 47 -6.79 -9.55 -12.23
C THR A 47 -7.24 -10.73 -13.09
N ASP A 48 -7.95 -11.68 -12.49
CA ASP A 48 -8.78 -12.67 -13.18
C ASP A 48 -10.27 -12.39 -12.88
N ALA A 49 -11.02 -12.01 -13.92
CA ALA A 49 -12.44 -11.73 -13.77
C ALA A 49 -13.29 -12.73 -14.55
N THR A 50 -14.30 -13.28 -13.89
CA THR A 50 -15.36 -14.06 -14.52
C THR A 50 -16.65 -13.23 -14.59
N VAL A 51 -16.90 -12.65 -15.78
CA VAL A 51 -18.12 -11.88 -16.04
C VAL A 51 -19.24 -12.80 -16.55
N LYS A 52 -20.45 -12.61 -16.01
CA LYS A 52 -21.66 -13.33 -16.38
C LYS A 52 -22.76 -12.35 -16.78
N LEU A 53 -23.53 -12.69 -17.83
CA LEU A 53 -24.77 -12.01 -18.20
C LEU A 53 -25.92 -12.99 -18.02
N ASN A 54 -26.87 -12.67 -17.14
CA ASN A 54 -28.00 -13.55 -16.79
C ASN A 54 -27.54 -14.97 -16.42
N GLY A 55 -26.42 -15.08 -15.68
CA GLY A 55 -25.82 -16.36 -15.25
C GLY A 55 -24.95 -17.08 -16.29
N SER A 56 -24.88 -16.59 -17.54
CA SER A 56 -24.04 -17.18 -18.58
C SER A 56 -22.70 -16.43 -18.68
N ARG A 57 -21.58 -17.17 -18.64
CA ARG A 57 -20.23 -16.59 -18.71
C ARG A 57 -19.99 -15.89 -20.05
N ILE A 58 -19.47 -14.66 -20.00
CA ILE A 58 -19.03 -13.91 -21.17
C ILE A 58 -17.50 -14.04 -21.26
N PRO A 59 -16.92 -14.59 -22.34
CA PRO A 59 -15.48 -14.68 -22.49
C PRO A 59 -14.86 -13.29 -22.74
N GLY A 60 -13.76 -12.99 -22.06
CA GLY A 60 -12.85 -11.90 -22.40
C GLY A 60 -12.98 -10.59 -21.62
N ALA A 61 -13.66 -10.56 -20.47
CA ALA A 61 -13.58 -9.41 -19.58
C ALA A 61 -12.37 -9.57 -18.63
N ARG A 62 -11.36 -8.77 -18.82
CA ARG A 62 -10.15 -8.71 -17.96
C ARG A 62 -9.56 -7.32 -18.09
N GLU A 63 -9.37 -6.64 -17.00
CA GLU A 63 -8.30 -5.72 -16.63
C GLU A 63 -8.79 -4.60 -15.72
N VAL A 64 -8.16 -4.51 -14.56
CA VAL A 64 -8.09 -3.30 -13.74
C VAL A 64 -6.76 -2.64 -14.08
N SER A 65 -6.75 -1.33 -14.29
CA SER A 65 -5.55 -0.58 -14.69
C SER A 65 -4.50 -0.52 -13.60
N ASP A 66 -3.23 -0.51 -14.00
CA ASP A 66 -2.11 -0.17 -13.13
C ASP A 66 -2.24 1.30 -12.70
N GLU A 67 -2.05 1.56 -11.40
CA GLU A 67 -2.14 2.91 -10.84
C GLU A 67 -0.88 3.28 -10.07
N VAL A 68 -0.53 4.57 -10.09
CA VAL A 68 0.53 5.15 -9.24
C VAL A 68 -0.09 6.21 -8.36
N ILE A 69 -0.06 5.97 -7.06
CA ILE A 69 -0.74 6.80 -6.07
C ILE A 69 0.20 7.19 -4.93
N PRO A 70 -0.01 8.36 -4.30
CA PRO A 70 0.60 8.66 -3.01
C PRO A 70 -0.07 7.81 -1.92
N ALA A 71 0.74 7.30 -1.00
CA ALA A 71 0.26 6.55 0.14
C ALA A 71 1.03 6.90 1.40
N MET A 72 0.49 6.53 2.55
CA MET A 72 1.11 6.69 3.85
C MET A 72 1.11 5.37 4.60
N THR A 73 2.14 5.17 5.43
CA THR A 73 2.13 4.10 6.43
C THR A 73 2.41 4.65 7.83
N LEU A 74 1.83 4.02 8.81
CA LEU A 74 2.12 4.23 10.22
C LEU A 74 2.56 2.90 10.81
N THR A 75 3.81 2.84 11.29
CA THR A 75 4.40 1.66 11.92
C THR A 75 4.58 1.92 13.40
N TYR A 76 4.15 0.96 14.23
CA TYR A 76 4.41 0.94 15.66
C TYR A 76 5.35 -0.21 16.00
N PHE A 77 6.46 0.08 16.69
CA PHE A 77 7.47 -0.87 17.11
C PHE A 77 7.22 -1.28 18.55
N PHE A 78 6.88 -2.56 18.77
CA PHE A 78 6.78 -3.16 20.10
C PHE A 78 8.16 -3.46 20.69
N THR A 79 9.09 -3.80 19.80
CA THR A 79 10.52 -4.00 20.07
C THR A 79 11.31 -3.51 18.87
N ASP A 80 12.64 -3.46 18.94
CA ASP A 80 13.46 -3.09 17.79
C ASP A 80 13.28 -3.99 16.57
N ASN A 81 12.82 -5.23 16.78
CA ASN A 81 12.61 -6.22 15.71
C ASN A 81 11.16 -6.44 15.33
N ILE A 82 10.19 -6.18 16.22
CA ILE A 82 8.78 -6.53 16.02
C ILE A 82 7.96 -5.25 15.93
N ALA A 83 7.25 -5.11 14.82
CA ALA A 83 6.40 -3.96 14.57
C ALA A 83 5.05 -4.38 13.94
N VAL A 84 4.09 -3.44 13.97
CA VAL A 84 2.85 -3.50 13.20
C VAL A 84 2.76 -2.26 12.35
N GLU A 85 2.48 -2.44 11.07
CA GLU A 85 2.30 -1.35 10.11
C GLU A 85 0.87 -1.30 9.60
N LEU A 86 0.29 -0.11 9.62
CA LEU A 86 -0.93 0.24 8.92
C LEU A 86 -0.55 0.99 7.64
N PHE A 87 -0.83 0.41 6.50
CA PHE A 87 -0.76 1.05 5.19
C PHE A 87 -2.13 1.63 4.84
N CYS A 88 -2.16 2.84 4.29
CA CYS A 88 -3.40 3.54 3.96
C CYS A 88 -3.21 4.42 2.73
N CYS A 89 -4.19 4.39 1.83
CA CYS A 89 -4.29 5.27 0.67
C CYS A 89 -5.75 5.43 0.25
N PHE A 90 -6.00 6.38 -0.67
CA PHE A 90 -7.26 6.52 -1.37
C PHE A 90 -6.96 6.58 -2.86
N ALA A 91 -7.74 5.86 -3.65
CA ALA A 91 -7.62 5.87 -5.09
C ALA A 91 -9.00 5.85 -5.74
N LYS A 92 -9.11 6.47 -6.92
CA LYS A 92 -10.27 6.34 -7.78
C LYS A 92 -9.89 5.46 -8.96
N HIS A 93 -10.69 4.44 -9.23
CA HIS A 93 -10.49 3.52 -10.33
C HIS A 93 -11.64 3.58 -11.32
N ASP A 94 -11.28 3.61 -12.61
CA ASP A 94 -12.22 3.40 -13.70
C ASP A 94 -12.24 1.91 -14.05
N LEU A 95 -13.44 1.39 -14.31
CA LEU A 95 -13.69 0.01 -14.71
C LEU A 95 -13.93 -0.01 -16.21
N ASP A 96 -12.98 -0.53 -16.98
CA ASP A 96 -13.06 -0.60 -18.43
C ASP A 96 -13.50 -1.97 -18.90
N ALA A 97 -14.44 -1.97 -19.86
CA ALA A 97 -14.84 -3.17 -20.55
C ALA A 97 -13.75 -3.62 -21.51
N THR A 98 -13.31 -4.87 -21.43
CA THR A 98 -12.25 -5.43 -22.28
C THR A 98 -12.75 -6.66 -23.06
N GLY A 99 -11.93 -7.21 -23.97
CA GLY A 99 -12.25 -8.41 -24.74
C GLY A 99 -13.49 -8.22 -25.64
N SER A 100 -14.45 -9.15 -25.55
CA SER A 100 -15.64 -9.15 -26.42
C SER A 100 -16.63 -7.99 -26.17
N ILE A 101 -16.50 -7.32 -25.03
CA ILE A 101 -17.35 -6.19 -24.63
C ILE A 101 -16.61 -4.85 -24.63
N SER A 102 -15.40 -4.79 -25.18
CA SER A 102 -14.56 -3.57 -25.24
C SER A 102 -15.23 -2.36 -25.88
N ALA A 103 -16.22 -2.60 -26.77
CA ALA A 103 -17.01 -1.53 -27.39
C ALA A 103 -17.84 -0.70 -26.40
N LEU A 104 -18.04 -1.19 -25.17
CA LEU A 104 -18.75 -0.44 -24.12
C LEU A 104 -17.91 0.66 -23.48
N GLY A 105 -16.56 0.62 -23.62
CA GLY A 105 -15.65 1.56 -22.97
C GLY A 105 -15.68 1.45 -21.46
N THR A 106 -15.61 2.58 -20.74
CA THR A 106 -15.73 2.64 -19.29
C THR A 106 -17.15 2.30 -18.84
N ILE A 107 -17.31 1.26 -18.05
CA ILE A 107 -18.61 0.72 -17.58
C ILE A 107 -18.96 1.13 -16.15
N GLY A 108 -18.02 1.71 -15.44
CA GLY A 108 -18.22 2.23 -14.08
C GLY A 108 -16.99 2.91 -13.54
N ASP A 109 -17.13 3.58 -12.42
CA ASP A 109 -16.02 4.07 -11.59
C ASP A 109 -16.35 3.91 -10.10
N THR A 110 -15.30 3.86 -9.27
CA THR A 110 -15.43 3.71 -7.82
C THR A 110 -14.23 4.30 -7.10
N TRP A 111 -14.46 4.81 -5.91
CA TRP A 111 -13.39 5.11 -4.97
C TRP A 111 -13.09 3.88 -4.12
N ILE A 112 -11.81 3.65 -3.85
CA ILE A 112 -11.34 2.57 -2.98
C ILE A 112 -10.55 3.11 -1.78
N PHE A 113 -10.72 2.43 -0.66
CA PHE A 113 -9.92 2.59 0.54
C PHE A 113 -9.39 1.21 0.95
N PRO A 114 -8.13 0.87 0.61
CA PRO A 114 -7.55 -0.45 0.83
C PRO A 114 -6.57 -0.48 2.01
N PRO A 115 -7.00 -0.29 3.29
CA PRO A 115 -6.09 -0.40 4.40
C PRO A 115 -5.51 -1.82 4.51
N ALA A 116 -4.19 -1.90 4.77
CA ALA A 116 -3.51 -3.15 5.09
C ALA A 116 -2.86 -3.05 6.46
N LEU A 117 -3.07 -4.06 7.30
CA LEU A 117 -2.44 -4.20 8.60
C LEU A 117 -1.49 -5.39 8.58
N THR A 118 -0.19 -5.15 8.76
CA THR A 118 0.85 -6.19 8.70
C THR A 118 1.68 -6.21 9.97
N ALA A 119 1.90 -7.41 10.52
CA ALA A 119 2.92 -7.64 11.53
C ALA A 119 4.26 -7.84 10.82
N GLN A 120 5.28 -7.12 11.27
CA GLN A 120 6.60 -7.07 10.63
C GLN A 120 7.67 -7.61 11.59
N TYR A 121 8.68 -8.25 11.00
CA TYR A 121 9.93 -8.58 11.65
C TYR A 121 11.08 -7.88 10.95
N HIS A 122 11.76 -6.97 11.67
CA HIS A 122 12.91 -6.22 11.20
C HIS A 122 14.19 -6.95 11.57
N PHE A 123 14.98 -7.32 10.55
CA PHE A 123 16.32 -7.86 10.72
C PHE A 123 17.30 -6.69 10.91
N ASN A 124 18.36 -6.88 11.66
CA ASN A 124 19.41 -5.88 11.82
C ASN A 124 18.92 -4.49 12.28
N PRO A 125 18.20 -4.40 13.43
CA PRO A 125 17.61 -3.13 13.88
C PRO A 125 18.66 -2.05 14.22
N ASP A 126 19.89 -2.46 14.58
CA ASP A 126 20.99 -1.56 14.90
C ASP A 126 21.81 -1.12 13.68
N GLY A 127 21.59 -1.71 12.52
CA GLY A 127 22.30 -1.40 11.28
C GLY A 127 21.71 -0.22 10.51
N THR A 128 22.47 0.30 9.56
CA THR A 128 22.00 1.31 8.58
C THR A 128 20.94 0.71 7.65
N PHE A 129 21.13 -0.54 7.22
CA PHE A 129 20.19 -1.28 6.38
C PHE A 129 19.35 -2.19 7.27
N LYS A 130 18.05 -1.97 7.30
CA LYS A 130 17.08 -2.66 8.14
C LYS A 130 16.06 -3.39 7.24
N PRO A 131 16.42 -4.54 6.66
CA PRO A 131 15.46 -5.35 5.91
C PRO A 131 14.37 -5.89 6.83
N TYR A 132 13.17 -6.03 6.31
CA TYR A 132 12.04 -6.61 7.06
C TYR A 132 11.16 -7.47 6.17
N VAL A 133 10.42 -8.34 6.81
CA VAL A 133 9.33 -9.11 6.23
C VAL A 133 8.08 -8.92 7.06
N GLY A 134 6.92 -9.06 6.43
CA GLY A 134 5.64 -8.90 7.09
C GLY A 134 4.58 -9.84 6.57
N VAL A 135 3.58 -10.07 7.41
CA VAL A 135 2.40 -10.85 7.11
C VAL A 135 1.18 -10.17 7.72
N GLY A 136 0.08 -10.16 7.02
CA GLY A 136 -1.10 -9.46 7.50
C GLY A 136 -2.34 -9.62 6.65
N LEU A 137 -3.27 -8.70 6.84
CA LEU A 137 -4.54 -8.65 6.16
C LEU A 137 -4.72 -7.30 5.49
N GLN A 138 -5.30 -7.29 4.31
CA GLN A 138 -5.75 -6.11 3.59
C GLN A 138 -7.26 -6.17 3.45
N TYR A 139 -7.93 -5.09 3.87
CA TYR A 139 -9.34 -4.89 3.61
C TYR A 139 -9.48 -3.88 2.47
N ILE A 140 -10.40 -4.10 1.54
CA ILE A 140 -10.73 -3.11 0.53
C ILE A 140 -12.19 -2.73 0.71
N ALA A 141 -12.44 -1.45 0.97
CA ALA A 141 -13.76 -0.85 0.94
C ALA A 141 -13.95 -0.10 -0.37
N PHE A 142 -15.11 -0.33 -0.99
CA PHE A 142 -15.56 0.39 -2.18
C PHE A 142 -16.66 1.37 -1.80
N PHE A 143 -16.64 2.55 -2.41
CA PHE A 143 -17.66 3.57 -2.15
C PHE A 143 -17.75 4.52 -3.35
N ASP A 144 -18.93 5.20 -3.45
CA ASP A 144 -19.24 6.12 -4.55
C ASP A 144 -19.15 5.42 -5.92
N GLU A 145 -19.81 4.23 -6.00
CA GLU A 145 -19.80 3.40 -7.21
C GLU A 145 -20.81 3.94 -8.21
N ASP A 146 -20.32 4.40 -9.36
CA ASP A 146 -21.13 4.91 -10.45
C ASP A 146 -21.15 3.96 -11.65
N SER A 147 -22.34 3.58 -12.11
CA SER A 147 -22.51 2.81 -13.35
C SER A 147 -22.52 3.76 -14.56
N LYS A 148 -21.75 3.43 -15.60
CA LYS A 148 -21.73 4.15 -16.89
C LYS A 148 -22.51 3.44 -18.00
N LEU A 149 -23.22 2.35 -17.67
CA LEU A 149 -24.00 1.55 -18.65
C LEU A 149 -25.33 2.18 -19.06
N GLY A 150 -25.68 3.36 -18.52
CA GLY A 150 -26.83 4.16 -18.92
C GLY A 150 -27.89 4.34 -17.84
N PRO A 151 -28.97 5.07 -18.13
CA PRO A 151 -30.01 5.40 -17.16
C PRO A 151 -30.70 4.16 -16.57
N GLY A 152 -30.84 4.15 -15.24
CA GLY A 152 -31.51 3.05 -14.50
C GLY A 152 -30.59 1.87 -14.17
N THR A 153 -29.28 1.98 -14.43
CA THR A 153 -28.28 1.02 -13.97
C THR A 153 -27.62 1.51 -12.68
N SER A 154 -27.19 0.58 -11.84
CA SER A 154 -26.39 0.86 -10.64
C SER A 154 -25.19 -0.08 -10.61
N LEU A 155 -24.08 0.36 -10.04
CA LEU A 155 -22.92 -0.48 -9.74
C LEU A 155 -22.90 -0.73 -8.23
N GLY A 156 -22.64 -1.95 -7.82
CA GLY A 156 -22.36 -2.34 -6.44
C GLY A 156 -21.20 -3.32 -6.45
N ILE A 157 -20.19 -3.05 -5.63
CA ILE A 157 -18.99 -3.87 -5.46
C ILE A 157 -18.92 -4.29 -4.00
N ASP A 158 -18.79 -5.58 -3.74
CA ASP A 158 -18.69 -6.08 -2.37
C ASP A 158 -17.29 -5.79 -1.81
N ASP A 159 -17.21 -5.37 -0.54
CA ASP A 159 -15.94 -5.20 0.15
C ASP A 159 -15.18 -6.52 0.22
N GLY A 160 -13.85 -6.44 0.17
CA GLY A 160 -12.97 -7.60 0.17
C GLY A 160 -12.03 -7.64 1.38
N LEU A 161 -11.68 -8.85 1.80
CA LEU A 161 -10.62 -9.10 2.78
C LEU A 161 -9.62 -10.09 2.21
N GLY A 162 -8.34 -9.71 2.16
CA GLY A 162 -7.27 -10.52 1.63
C GLY A 162 -6.13 -10.74 2.60
N PHE A 163 -5.34 -11.78 2.32
CA PHE A 163 -4.08 -12.07 3.01
C PHE A 163 -2.94 -11.34 2.30
N THR A 164 -2.03 -10.74 3.07
CA THR A 164 -0.91 -9.96 2.53
C THR A 164 0.42 -10.50 3.04
N LEU A 165 1.38 -10.68 2.13
CA LEU A 165 2.80 -10.82 2.43
C LEU A 165 3.54 -9.55 2.05
N GLN A 166 4.55 -9.20 2.85
CA GLN A 166 5.33 -7.98 2.71
C GLN A 166 6.82 -8.28 2.82
N ALA A 167 7.63 -7.56 2.05
CA ALA A 167 9.07 -7.48 2.24
C ALA A 167 9.54 -6.07 1.92
N GLY A 168 10.48 -5.54 2.71
CA GLY A 168 10.97 -4.19 2.50
C GLY A 168 12.32 -3.94 3.14
N LEU A 169 12.80 -2.72 2.92
CA LEU A 169 14.09 -2.24 3.42
C LEU A 169 13.91 -0.80 3.88
N ASP A 170 14.25 -0.53 5.13
CA ASP A 170 14.44 0.80 5.67
C ASP A 170 15.96 1.10 5.73
N ILE A 171 16.38 2.22 5.15
CA ILE A 171 17.77 2.69 5.17
C ILE A 171 17.83 3.93 6.04
N ALA A 172 18.53 3.84 7.19
CA ALA A 172 18.70 4.96 8.10
C ALA A 172 19.62 6.03 7.45
N VAL A 173 19.12 7.27 7.33
CA VAL A 173 19.88 8.42 6.80
C VAL A 173 20.26 9.44 7.88
N GLY A 174 19.95 9.12 9.14
CA GLY A 174 20.29 9.91 10.33
C GLY A 174 19.14 10.77 10.83
N ASN A 175 19.25 11.22 12.09
CA ASN A 175 18.29 12.09 12.76
C ASN A 175 16.83 11.58 12.72
N GLY A 176 16.63 10.26 12.82
CA GLY A 176 15.30 9.63 12.77
C GLY A 176 14.71 9.50 11.36
N TRP A 177 15.40 9.92 10.31
CA TRP A 177 14.95 9.79 8.92
C TRP A 177 15.40 8.50 8.26
N TYR A 178 14.54 7.98 7.39
CA TYR A 178 14.74 6.74 6.64
C TYR A 178 14.34 6.92 5.19
N VAL A 179 15.02 6.18 4.32
CA VAL A 179 14.55 5.90 2.96
C VAL A 179 13.97 4.50 2.97
N ASN A 180 12.80 4.33 2.38
CA ASN A 180 12.08 3.07 2.36
C ASN A 180 11.86 2.57 0.95
N ALA A 181 11.97 1.26 0.76
CA ALA A 181 11.46 0.52 -0.39
C ALA A 181 10.72 -0.72 0.10
N ASP A 182 9.54 -0.98 -0.46
CA ASP A 182 8.62 -2.00 0.03
C ASP A 182 7.89 -2.69 -1.12
N VAL A 183 7.61 -3.97 -0.95
CA VAL A 183 6.75 -4.75 -1.84
C VAL A 183 5.74 -5.54 -1.00
N LYS A 184 4.47 -5.47 -1.41
CA LYS A 184 3.38 -6.26 -0.82
C LYS A 184 2.72 -7.07 -1.92
N LYS A 185 2.43 -8.33 -1.66
CA LYS A 185 1.55 -9.18 -2.47
C LYS A 185 0.34 -9.52 -1.62
N THR A 186 -0.83 -9.19 -2.14
CA THR A 186 -2.10 -9.52 -1.50
C THR A 186 -2.85 -10.52 -2.37
N TRP A 187 -3.60 -11.42 -1.75
CA TRP A 187 -4.56 -12.33 -2.39
C TRP A 187 -5.94 -11.94 -1.90
N LEU A 188 -6.76 -11.44 -2.83
CA LEU A 188 -8.04 -10.82 -2.54
C LEU A 188 -9.03 -11.06 -3.67
N ASN A 189 -10.27 -11.40 -3.33
CA ASN A 189 -11.38 -11.49 -4.27
C ASN A 189 -12.53 -10.57 -3.85
N THR A 190 -13.32 -10.14 -4.85
CA THR A 190 -14.51 -9.32 -4.68
C THR A 190 -15.53 -9.63 -5.77
N ASP A 191 -16.80 -9.33 -5.49
CA ASP A 191 -17.90 -9.47 -6.42
C ASP A 191 -18.45 -8.11 -6.84
N ALA A 192 -18.66 -7.92 -8.15
CA ALA A 192 -19.30 -6.72 -8.69
C ALA A 192 -20.62 -7.06 -9.39
N ARG A 193 -21.63 -6.18 -9.26
CA ARG A 193 -22.95 -6.34 -9.83
C ARG A 193 -23.45 -5.05 -10.47
N TRP A 194 -23.91 -5.13 -11.72
CA TRP A 194 -24.58 -4.02 -12.39
C TRP A 194 -26.09 -4.22 -12.35
N GLY A 195 -26.74 -3.55 -11.40
CA GLY A 195 -28.19 -3.57 -11.24
C GLY A 195 -28.91 -3.09 -12.51
N GLY A 196 -30.04 -3.71 -12.84
CA GLY A 196 -30.81 -3.41 -14.05
C GLY A 196 -30.28 -4.03 -15.35
N THR A 197 -29.09 -4.69 -15.34
CA THR A 197 -28.46 -5.24 -16.55
C THR A 197 -28.37 -6.75 -16.59
N GLY A 198 -28.42 -7.42 -15.42
CA GLY A 198 -28.13 -8.84 -15.25
C GLY A 198 -26.65 -9.20 -15.37
N ILE A 199 -25.74 -8.19 -15.34
CA ILE A 199 -24.28 -8.38 -15.37
C ILE A 199 -23.77 -8.56 -13.94
N THR A 200 -22.94 -9.58 -13.73
CA THR A 200 -22.18 -9.82 -12.50
C THR A 200 -20.74 -10.18 -12.85
N ALA A 201 -19.79 -9.87 -11.97
CA ALA A 201 -18.38 -10.25 -12.10
C ALA A 201 -17.87 -10.79 -10.78
N ASP A 202 -17.26 -11.98 -10.83
CA ASP A 202 -16.42 -12.51 -9.76
C ASP A 202 -14.98 -12.11 -10.11
N VAL A 203 -14.28 -11.36 -9.24
CA VAL A 203 -12.98 -10.72 -9.55
C VAL A 203 -11.95 -11.11 -8.52
N ASP A 204 -10.89 -11.79 -8.96
CA ASP A 204 -9.66 -11.97 -8.19
C ASP A 204 -8.72 -10.79 -8.49
N LEU A 205 -8.39 -9.97 -7.49
CA LEU A 205 -7.63 -8.74 -7.69
C LEU A 205 -6.13 -8.91 -7.49
N ASP A 206 -5.72 -9.84 -6.69
CA ASP A 206 -4.35 -10.25 -6.35
C ASP A 206 -3.24 -9.21 -6.59
N PRO A 207 -3.34 -7.97 -6.05
CA PRO A 207 -2.43 -6.91 -6.40
C PRO A 207 -1.00 -7.15 -5.92
N LEU A 208 -0.03 -6.81 -6.77
CA LEU A 208 1.35 -6.53 -6.38
C LEU A 208 1.49 -5.03 -6.16
N ILE A 209 1.86 -4.64 -4.95
CA ILE A 209 2.02 -3.25 -4.53
C ILE A 209 3.50 -2.99 -4.31
N VAL A 210 4.07 -2.01 -5.01
CA VAL A 210 5.49 -1.63 -4.89
C VAL A 210 5.55 -0.17 -4.48
N SER A 211 6.23 0.11 -3.38
CA SER A 211 6.31 1.45 -2.79
C SER A 211 7.74 1.90 -2.57
N ALA A 212 7.99 3.20 -2.69
CA ALA A 212 9.25 3.82 -2.27
C ALA A 212 8.98 5.22 -1.71
N GLY A 213 9.75 5.63 -0.72
CA GLY A 213 9.57 6.93 -0.10
C GLY A 213 10.47 7.19 1.09
N PHE A 214 10.01 8.07 1.96
CA PHE A 214 10.74 8.51 3.15
C PHE A 214 9.93 8.22 4.40
N GLY A 215 10.63 7.88 5.48
CA GLY A 215 10.06 7.68 6.81
C GLY A 215 10.73 8.53 7.85
N TYR A 216 9.99 8.83 8.90
CA TYR A 216 10.51 9.48 10.11
C TYR A 216 10.08 8.70 11.34
N ARG A 217 11.04 8.30 12.16
CA ARG A 217 10.83 7.55 13.40
C ARG A 217 10.89 8.51 14.59
N PHE A 218 9.92 8.41 15.52
CA PHE A 218 9.76 9.32 16.65
C PHE A 218 9.10 8.63 17.85
N ASN A 219 9.30 9.21 19.04
CA ASN A 219 8.54 8.87 20.24
C ASN A 219 7.30 9.77 20.37
N LEU A 220 6.16 9.19 20.69
CA LEU A 220 4.94 9.97 20.89
C LEU A 220 5.07 10.93 22.10
N GLY A 221 5.85 10.55 23.12
CA GLY A 221 6.14 11.40 24.28
C GLY A 221 6.87 12.69 23.90
N ASP A 222 7.83 12.63 22.98
CA ASP A 222 8.58 13.79 22.49
C ASP A 222 7.69 14.73 21.67
N LEU A 223 6.76 14.17 20.90
CA LEU A 223 5.81 14.91 20.08
C LEU A 223 4.75 15.64 20.94
N LEU A 224 4.32 15.03 22.06
CA LEU A 224 3.31 15.60 22.96
C LEU A 224 3.87 16.56 24.04
N GLY A 225 5.17 16.94 23.93
CA GLY A 225 5.79 17.93 24.83
C GLY A 225 6.29 17.36 26.14
N GLY A 226 6.57 16.04 26.18
CA GLY A 226 7.20 15.38 27.33
C GLY A 226 8.70 15.65 27.48
N HIS A 227 9.13 16.89 27.32
CA HIS A 227 10.49 17.31 27.71
C HIS A 227 10.51 17.52 29.22
N GLY A 228 10.97 16.53 29.95
CA GLY A 228 11.46 16.77 31.29
C GLY A 228 10.72 16.14 32.43
N ALA A 229 11.23 15.03 32.89
CA ALA A 229 11.22 14.66 34.30
C ALA A 229 12.33 13.70 34.70
N THR A 230 13.52 13.76 34.10
CA THR A 230 14.62 12.85 34.48
C THR A 230 15.98 13.51 34.77
N SER A 231 16.11 14.83 34.85
CA SER A 231 17.39 15.46 35.21
C SER A 231 17.43 16.16 36.57
N ALA A 232 16.36 16.08 37.39
CA ALA A 232 16.33 16.80 38.67
C ALA A 232 16.65 15.95 39.90
N TYR A 233 16.99 14.64 39.77
CA TYR A 233 17.27 13.77 40.91
C TYR A 233 18.76 13.39 41.09
N GLU A 234 19.67 13.84 40.27
CA GLU A 234 21.12 13.47 40.39
C GLU A 234 22.03 14.57 40.98
N GLU A 235 21.52 15.75 41.32
CA GLU A 235 22.32 16.82 41.95
C GLU A 235 22.21 16.91 43.49
N LEU A 236 21.60 15.93 44.15
CA LEU A 236 21.50 15.92 45.64
C LEU A 236 22.08 14.66 46.26
N LYS A 237 23.30 14.25 45.85
CA LYS A 237 24.09 13.28 46.65
C LYS A 237 25.55 13.68 46.67
#